data_82e98bf9a07521e1cf1b2cc17ba831aa
#
_entry.id   82e98bf9a07521e1cf1b2cc17ba831aa
#
_cell.length_a   1.000
_cell.length_b   1.000
_cell.length_c   1.000
_cell.angle_alpha   90.00
_cell.angle_beta   90.00
_cell.angle_gamma   90.00
#
_symmetry.space_group_name_H-M   'P 1'
#
loop_
_entity.id
_entity.type
_entity.pdbx_description
1 polymer ?
#
loop_
_entity_poly.entity_id
_entity_poly.type
_entity_poly.pdbx_seq_one_letter_code
_entity_poly.pdbx_strand_id
1 'polypeptide(L)' 'MSDSQQTVSANGREIATGLPVSLHDFLKAQGMLPRSVVVELNGEAVTPSEFVERQLSAGDTMDIVKVVAGG' A
#
# COMPACT_ATOMS: atom_id res chain seq x y z
N MET A 1 8.82 23.10 10.80
CA MET A 1 8.82 22.76 10.33
C MET A 1 8.38 21.80 10.11
N SER A 2 8.05 21.30 9.89
CA SER A 2 7.55 20.51 9.70
C SER A 2 7.74 19.67 9.02
N ASP A 3 7.95 19.10 8.79
CA ASP A 3 8.12 18.37 8.15
C ASP A 3 7.51 17.40 7.96
N SER A 4 6.92 17.34 7.74
CA SER A 4 6.09 16.50 7.45
C SER A 4 6.48 15.53 6.53
N GLN A 5 7.17 14.61 6.80
CA GLN A 5 7.38 13.60 6.00
C GLN A 5 6.19 12.84 5.92
N GLN A 6 5.62 12.62 4.77
CA GLN A 6 4.45 11.81 4.55
C GLN A 6 4.91 10.39 4.32
N THR A 7 4.62 9.53 5.27
CA THR A 7 5.01 8.14 5.17
C THR A 7 3.84 7.24 5.46
N VAL A 8 3.91 6.03 4.91
CA VAL A 8 3.01 4.95 5.27
C VAL A 8 3.88 3.79 5.74
N SER A 9 3.29 2.89 6.49
CA SER A 9 4.01 1.73 6.97
C SER A 9 3.55 0.52 6.20
N ALA A 10 4.48 -0.19 5.60
CA ALA A 10 4.18 -1.39 4.84
C ALA A 10 5.05 -2.51 5.37
N ASN A 11 4.41 -3.55 5.89
CA ASN A 11 5.12 -4.71 6.46
C ASN A 11 6.12 -4.27 7.52
N GLY A 12 5.72 -3.31 8.34
CA GLY A 12 6.58 -2.84 9.42
C GLY A 12 7.65 -1.86 9.02
N ARG A 13 7.68 -1.41 7.77
CA ARG A 13 8.68 -0.46 7.32
C ARG A 13 8.02 0.83 6.90
N GLU A 14 8.61 1.93 7.29
CA GLU A 14 8.08 3.22 6.90
C GLU A 14 8.59 3.59 5.53
N ILE A 15 7.70 3.98 4.65
CA ILE A 15 8.05 4.32 3.28
C ILE A 15 7.53 5.72 3.00
N ALA A 16 8.42 6.60 2.57
CA ALA A 16 8.03 7.94 2.21
C ALA A 16 7.41 7.90 0.82
N THR A 17 6.28 8.53 0.66
CA THR A 17 5.62 8.54 -0.63
C THR A 17 4.77 9.80 -0.73
N GLY A 18 4.55 10.25 -1.94
CA GLY A 18 3.69 11.40 -2.14
C GLY A 18 2.25 11.03 -1.86
N LEU A 19 1.63 11.72 -0.96
CA LEU A 19 0.26 11.43 -0.55
C LEU A 19 -0.63 12.60 -0.86
N PRO A 20 -1.89 12.35 -1.16
CA PRO A 20 -2.50 11.02 -1.24
C PRO A 20 -2.11 10.31 -2.52
N VAL A 21 -2.11 9.00 -2.48
CA VAL A 21 -1.80 8.19 -3.65
C VAL A 21 -2.68 6.95 -3.56
N SER A 22 -3.12 6.43 -4.69
CA SER A 22 -3.93 5.23 -4.65
C SER A 22 -3.06 4.04 -4.25
N LEU A 23 -3.67 3.07 -3.61
CA LEU A 23 -2.95 1.87 -3.24
C LEU A 23 -2.38 1.19 -4.47
N HIS A 24 -3.13 1.24 -5.58
CA HIS A 24 -2.67 0.67 -6.84
C HIS A 24 -1.36 1.31 -7.28
N ASP A 25 -1.31 2.64 -7.30
CA ASP A 25 -0.11 3.34 -7.73
C ASP A 25 1.04 3.14 -6.76
N PHE A 26 0.73 3.09 -5.47
CA PHE A 26 1.76 2.85 -4.48
C PHE A 26 2.43 1.49 -4.71
N LEU A 27 1.62 0.45 -4.96
CA LEU A 27 2.17 -0.88 -5.17
C LEU A 27 3.03 -0.92 -6.42
N LYS A 28 2.60 -0.24 -7.48
CA LYS A 28 3.40 -0.20 -8.69
C LYS A 28 4.71 0.52 -8.46
N ALA A 29 4.68 1.58 -7.69
CA ALA A 29 5.91 2.32 -7.39
C ALA A 29 6.89 1.48 -6.59
N GLN A 30 6.37 0.51 -5.82
CA GLN A 30 7.23 -0.39 -5.06
C GLN A 30 7.67 -1.59 -5.89
N GLY A 31 7.33 -1.63 -7.16
CA GLY A 31 7.75 -2.73 -8.01
C GLY A 31 6.89 -3.96 -7.88
N MET A 32 5.70 -3.82 -7.35
CA MET A 32 4.81 -4.95 -7.17
C MET A 32 3.70 -4.93 -8.18
N LEU A 33 3.22 -6.14 -8.53
CA LEU A 33 2.07 -6.25 -9.41
C LEU A 33 0.83 -6.25 -8.53
N PRO A 34 -0.05 -5.26 -8.68
CA PRO A 34 -1.20 -5.18 -7.78
C PRO A 34 -2.03 -6.45 -7.71
N ARG A 35 -2.19 -7.14 -8.85
CA ARG A 35 -3.01 -8.33 -8.82
C ARG A 35 -2.30 -9.54 -8.24
N SER A 36 -1.04 -9.40 -7.87
CA SER A 36 -0.29 -10.51 -7.30
C SER A 36 -0.12 -10.39 -5.81
N VAL A 37 -0.81 -9.48 -5.17
CA VAL A 37 -0.65 -9.27 -3.74
C VAL A 37 -2.00 -9.17 -3.06
N VAL A 38 -2.01 -9.48 -1.79
CA VAL A 38 -3.15 -9.26 -0.92
C VAL A 38 -2.71 -8.18 0.06
N VAL A 39 -3.55 -7.19 0.27
CA VAL A 39 -3.20 -6.08 1.15
C VAL A 39 -4.22 -5.97 2.26
N GLU A 40 -3.72 -5.81 3.47
CA GLU A 40 -4.57 -5.51 4.61
C GLU A 40 -4.20 -4.10 5.02
N LEU A 41 -5.11 -3.17 4.85
CA LEU A 41 -4.86 -1.76 5.13
C LEU A 41 -5.55 -1.38 6.42
N ASN A 42 -4.76 -0.97 7.41
CA ASN A 42 -5.28 -0.59 8.72
C ASN A 42 -6.20 -1.67 9.29
N GLY A 43 -5.82 -2.93 9.09
CA GLY A 43 -6.59 -4.03 9.62
C GLY A 43 -7.75 -4.48 8.76
N GLU A 44 -7.90 -3.91 7.58
CA GLU A 44 -9.02 -4.22 6.72
C GLU A 44 -8.51 -4.78 5.39
N ALA A 45 -9.02 -5.93 4.99
CA ALA A 45 -8.59 -6.53 3.73
C ALA A 45 -9.12 -5.73 2.56
N VAL A 46 -8.26 -5.42 1.61
CA VAL A 46 -8.62 -4.65 0.43
C VAL A 46 -8.36 -5.52 -0.78
N THR A 47 -9.37 -5.68 -1.62
CA THR A 47 -9.23 -6.53 -2.80
C THR A 47 -8.55 -5.76 -3.93
N PRO A 48 -7.92 -6.45 -4.87
CA PRO A 48 -7.27 -5.76 -5.98
C PRO A 48 -8.18 -4.84 -6.76
N SER A 49 -9.45 -5.18 -6.88
CA SER A 49 -10.36 -4.33 -7.63
C SER A 49 -10.59 -3.00 -6.91
N GLU A 50 -10.29 -2.91 -5.62
CA GLU A 50 -10.47 -1.68 -4.88
C GLU A 50 -9.20 -0.85 -4.82
N PHE A 51 -8.08 -1.38 -5.26
CA PHE A 51 -6.80 -0.69 -5.12
C PHE A 51 -6.81 0.67 -5.81
N VAL A 52 -7.47 0.76 -6.94
CA VAL A 52 -7.47 2.01 -7.70
C VAL A 52 -8.25 3.10 -6.97
N GLU A 53 -9.26 2.70 -6.23
CA GLU A 53 -10.09 3.67 -5.53
C GLU A 53 -9.63 3.95 -4.12
N ARG A 54 -8.79 3.10 -3.56
CA ARG A 54 -8.40 3.26 -2.17
C ARG A 54 -7.23 4.21 -2.07
N GLN A 55 -7.43 5.31 -1.40
CA GLN A 55 -6.38 6.31 -1.24
C GLN A 55 -5.63 6.09 0.05
N LEU A 56 -4.32 6.26 -0.01
CA LEU A 56 -3.49 6.16 1.18
C LEU A 56 -3.30 7.55 1.77
N SER A 57 -3.20 7.59 3.09
CA SER A 57 -2.96 8.81 3.82
C SER A 57 -1.76 8.63 4.73
N ALA A 58 -1.17 9.72 5.14
CA ALA A 58 -0.01 9.64 6.03
C ALA A 58 -0.40 8.89 7.30
N GLY A 59 0.47 8.02 7.73
CA GLY A 59 0.23 7.24 8.94
C GLY A 59 -0.50 5.92 8.71
N ASP A 60 -0.93 5.65 7.50
CA ASP A 60 -1.59 4.37 7.24
C ASP A 60 -0.62 3.23 7.41
N THR A 61 -1.12 2.09 7.86
CA THR A 61 -0.31 0.89 7.99
C THR A 61 -0.92 -0.21 7.15
N MET A 62 -0.09 -1.02 6.55
CA MET A 62 -0.57 -2.10 5.73
C MET A 62 0.36 -3.30 5.79
N ASP A 63 -0.23 -4.46 5.55
CA ASP A 63 0.53 -5.68 5.37
C ASP A 63 0.29 -6.15 3.95
N ILE A 64 1.35 -6.41 3.24
CA ILE A 64 1.29 -6.83 1.85
C ILE A 64 1.89 -8.22 1.75
N VAL A 65 1.11 -9.14 1.20
CA VAL A 65 1.54 -10.51 1.06
C VAL A 65 1.46 -10.88 -0.41
N LYS A 66 2.54 -11.40 -0.95
CA LYS A 66 2.53 -11.85 -2.33
C LYS A 66 1.81 -13.16 -2.42
N VAL A 67 0.96 -13.27 -3.42
CA VAL A 67 0.26 -14.51 -3.67
C VAL A 67 1.05 -15.29 -4.69
N VAL A 68 1.50 -16.46 -4.31
CA VAL A 68 2.23 -17.29 -5.22
C VAL A 68 1.20 -18.11 -5.97
N ALA A 69 1.21 -17.98 -7.25
CA ALA A 69 0.29 -18.71 -8.05
C ALA A 69 0.65 -20.13 -7.90
N GLY A 70 -0.20 -20.85 -7.49
CA GLY A 70 -0.02 -22.08 -7.13
C GLY A 70 0.60 -22.95 -8.08
N GLY A 71 1.12 -23.06 -8.31
CA GLY A 71 1.68 -23.78 -9.28
C GLY A 71 1.94 -24.91 -9.14
#